data_08ab5b9fead6d5f4dd2a20babae27c81
#
_entry.id   08ab5b9fead6d5f4dd2a20babae27c81
#
_cell.length_a   1.000
_cell.length_b   1.000
_cell.length_c   1.000
_cell.angle_alpha   90.00
_cell.angle_beta   90.00
_cell.angle_gamma   90.00
#
_symmetry.space_group_name_H-M   'P 1'
#
loop_
_entity.id
_entity.type
_entity.pdbx_description
1 polymer ?
#
loop_
_entity_poly.entity_id
_entity_poly.type
_entity_poly.pdbx_seq_one_letter_code
_entity_poly.pdbx_strand_id
1 'polypeptide(L)'
;MSILATAKNKAASANVKDAFKNEAGAIDLASIMVGIIVIGLIGGVIAATVFAVIPWAQDNAAKQQLDSVVAAQSAFIGLSADDGAGNVGQIKFGSATDLNTKALFDATAAKVSIATNGQGDAAHYGAAIASSSGKVYYVTDKKTQPTQVATAALAKTGVETVTGAGTTWTGTTGPVAATTAP
;
A
#
# COMPACT_ATOMS: atom_id res chain seq x y z
N MET A 1 -40.81 -52.88 48.23
CA MET A 1 -39.96 -52.51 47.06
C MET A 1 -39.40 -51.10 47.16
N SER A 2 -38.95 -50.58 48.31
CA SER A 2 -38.58 -49.16 48.47
C SER A 2 -37.10 -48.94 48.89
N ILE A 3 -36.37 -49.96 49.24
CA ILE A 3 -35.00 -49.82 49.78
C ILE A 3 -33.93 -49.71 48.66
N LEU A 4 -34.17 -50.31 47.51
CA LEU A 4 -33.23 -50.31 46.38
C LEU A 4 -33.14 -48.95 45.63
N ALA A 5 -34.25 -48.18 45.66
CA ALA A 5 -34.25 -46.87 44.99
C ALA A 5 -33.44 -45.82 45.77
N THR A 6 -33.43 -45.87 47.09
CA THR A 6 -32.71 -44.91 47.95
C THR A 6 -31.19 -45.15 47.92
N ALA A 7 -30.71 -46.39 47.76
CA ALA A 7 -29.30 -46.69 47.66
C ALA A 7 -28.68 -46.19 46.32
N LYS A 8 -29.45 -46.28 45.23
CA LYS A 8 -28.97 -45.86 43.89
C LYS A 8 -28.80 -44.33 43.79
N ASN A 9 -29.70 -43.58 44.42
CA ASN A 9 -29.59 -42.10 44.44
C ASN A 9 -28.44 -41.59 45.33
N LYS A 10 -28.14 -42.31 46.41
CA LYS A 10 -27.03 -41.91 47.30
C LYS A 10 -25.67 -42.15 46.67
N ALA A 11 -25.52 -43.22 45.89
CA ALA A 11 -24.28 -43.53 45.15
C ALA A 11 -24.04 -42.55 44.04
N ALA A 12 -25.08 -42.12 43.30
CA ALA A 12 -24.96 -41.09 42.24
C ALA A 12 -24.60 -39.71 42.78
N SER A 13 -25.14 -39.32 43.93
CA SER A 13 -24.83 -38.04 44.56
C SER A 13 -23.42 -37.98 45.17
N ALA A 14 -22.88 -39.09 45.62
CA ALA A 14 -21.50 -39.18 46.14
C ALA A 14 -20.47 -38.98 45.02
N ASN A 15 -20.67 -39.61 43.85
CA ASN A 15 -19.78 -39.49 42.71
C ASN A 15 -19.66 -38.05 42.15
N VAL A 16 -20.75 -37.29 42.15
CA VAL A 16 -20.74 -35.91 41.69
C VAL A 16 -19.96 -35.01 42.65
N LYS A 17 -20.12 -35.22 43.96
CA LYS A 17 -19.38 -34.41 44.96
C LYS A 17 -17.89 -34.74 45.01
N ASP A 18 -17.50 -35.97 44.74
CA ASP A 18 -16.09 -36.36 44.67
C ASP A 18 -15.41 -35.87 43.38
N ALA A 19 -16.16 -35.78 42.29
CA ALA A 19 -15.67 -35.17 41.06
C ALA A 19 -15.33 -33.70 41.22
N PHE A 20 -16.08 -32.94 42.03
CA PHE A 20 -15.77 -31.51 42.30
C PHE A 20 -14.70 -31.31 43.37
N LYS A 21 -14.35 -32.33 44.14
CA LYS A 21 -13.26 -32.26 45.13
C LYS A 21 -11.91 -32.72 44.60
N ASN A 22 -11.86 -33.20 43.39
CA ASN A 22 -10.61 -33.71 42.80
C ASN A 22 -9.73 -32.52 42.44
N GLU A 23 -8.62 -32.32 43.11
CA GLU A 23 -7.61 -31.28 42.86
C GLU A 23 -7.02 -31.33 41.44
N ALA A 24 -7.18 -32.50 40.76
CA ALA A 24 -6.80 -32.68 39.36
C ALA A 24 -7.57 -31.74 38.45
N GLY A 25 -8.85 -31.40 38.71
CA GLY A 25 -9.63 -30.43 37.96
C GLY A 25 -9.18 -28.98 38.17
N ALA A 26 -8.66 -28.63 39.34
CA ALA A 26 -8.11 -27.32 39.63
C ALA A 26 -6.76 -27.10 38.92
N ILE A 27 -5.96 -28.14 38.77
CA ILE A 27 -4.69 -28.10 38.04
C ILE A 27 -4.93 -27.93 36.53
N ASP A 28 -5.95 -28.62 35.98
CA ASP A 28 -6.35 -28.48 34.58
C ASP A 28 -6.86 -27.05 34.25
N LEU A 29 -7.66 -26.47 35.14
CA LEU A 29 -8.11 -25.08 34.98
C LEU A 29 -6.96 -24.09 34.99
N ALA A 30 -5.99 -24.26 35.89
CA ALA A 30 -4.81 -23.41 35.94
C ALA A 30 -3.94 -23.56 34.68
N SER A 31 -3.77 -24.78 34.18
CA SER A 31 -3.03 -25.04 32.94
C SER A 31 -3.72 -24.41 31.72
N ILE A 32 -5.04 -24.48 31.63
CA ILE A 32 -5.82 -23.85 30.58
C ILE A 32 -5.69 -22.32 30.65
N MET A 33 -5.80 -21.73 31.85
CA MET A 33 -5.63 -20.28 32.05
C MET A 33 -4.25 -19.81 31.61
N VAL A 34 -3.17 -20.52 31.97
CA VAL A 34 -1.81 -20.19 31.55
C VAL A 34 -1.69 -20.33 30.03
N GLY A 35 -2.26 -21.38 29.44
CA GLY A 35 -2.29 -21.56 27.98
C GLY A 35 -2.94 -20.42 27.24
N ILE A 36 -4.10 -19.94 27.71
CA ILE A 36 -4.80 -18.80 27.11
C ILE A 36 -3.98 -17.51 27.24
N ILE A 37 -3.35 -17.28 28.39
CA ILE A 37 -2.50 -16.10 28.61
C ILE A 37 -1.31 -16.11 27.64
N VAL A 38 -0.63 -17.24 27.47
CA VAL A 38 0.52 -17.39 26.57
C VAL A 38 0.10 -17.15 25.11
N ILE A 39 -1.02 -17.76 24.68
CA ILE A 39 -1.55 -17.56 23.31
C ILE A 39 -1.93 -16.09 23.11
N GLY A 40 -2.58 -15.45 24.09
CA GLY A 40 -2.94 -14.04 24.02
C GLY A 40 -1.72 -13.13 23.94
N LEU A 41 -0.66 -13.43 24.69
CA LEU A 41 0.59 -12.66 24.66
C LEU A 41 1.28 -12.78 23.29
N ILE A 42 1.42 -14.00 22.78
CA ILE A 42 2.04 -14.24 21.45
C ILE A 42 1.19 -13.58 20.35
N GLY A 43 -0.13 -13.76 20.38
CA GLY A 43 -1.06 -13.15 19.43
C GLY A 43 -0.99 -11.63 19.45
N GLY A 44 -0.89 -11.03 20.63
CA GLY A 44 -0.74 -9.59 20.80
C GLY A 44 0.55 -9.04 20.19
N VAL A 45 1.69 -9.70 20.39
CA VAL A 45 2.97 -9.29 19.79
C VAL A 45 2.94 -9.41 18.26
N ILE A 46 2.39 -10.50 17.73
CA ILE A 46 2.25 -10.68 16.28
C ILE A 46 1.35 -9.60 15.68
N ALA A 47 0.20 -9.32 16.29
CA ALA A 47 -0.70 -8.28 15.83
C ALA A 47 0.00 -6.91 15.79
N ALA A 48 0.70 -6.53 16.85
CA ALA A 48 1.40 -5.25 16.92
C ALA A 48 2.46 -5.10 15.82
N THR A 49 3.23 -6.15 15.53
CA THR A 49 4.23 -6.12 14.46
C THR A 49 3.61 -5.99 13.07
N VAL A 50 2.52 -6.72 12.81
CA VAL A 50 1.81 -6.67 11.52
C VAL A 50 1.25 -5.27 11.27
N PHE A 51 0.61 -4.63 12.26
CA PHE A 51 0.09 -3.27 12.11
C PHE A 51 1.18 -2.22 11.88
N ALA A 52 2.39 -2.43 12.35
CA ALA A 52 3.51 -1.52 12.11
C ALA A 52 4.14 -1.73 10.71
N VAL A 53 4.24 -2.97 10.23
CA VAL A 53 4.94 -3.30 8.98
C VAL A 53 4.09 -3.03 7.74
N ILE A 54 2.76 -3.23 7.80
CA ILE A 54 1.87 -3.05 6.64
C ILE A 54 1.97 -1.63 6.05
N PRO A 55 1.85 -0.52 6.82
CA PRO A 55 1.97 0.82 6.26
C PRO A 55 3.34 1.08 5.63
N TRP A 56 4.41 0.59 6.24
CA TRP A 56 5.76 0.71 5.70
C TRP A 56 5.92 -0.02 4.35
N ALA A 57 5.38 -1.23 4.23
CA ALA A 57 5.42 -1.99 2.98
C ALA A 57 4.62 -1.29 1.86
N GLN A 58 3.46 -0.72 2.19
CA GLN A 58 2.63 0.06 1.26
C GLN A 58 3.35 1.32 0.78
N ASP A 59 4.05 2.02 1.67
CA ASP A 59 4.83 3.20 1.33
C ASP A 59 5.99 2.84 0.39
N ASN A 60 6.68 1.73 0.66
CA ASN A 60 7.76 1.27 -0.20
C ASN A 60 7.25 0.83 -1.59
N ALA A 61 6.10 0.17 -1.66
CA ALA A 61 5.47 -0.17 -2.94
C ALA A 61 5.14 1.09 -3.76
N ALA A 62 4.61 2.13 -3.13
CA ALA A 62 4.34 3.41 -3.79
C ALA A 62 5.62 4.08 -4.33
N LYS A 63 6.69 4.08 -3.55
CA LYS A 63 7.99 4.61 -3.99
C LYS A 63 8.57 3.83 -5.17
N GLN A 64 8.53 2.50 -5.14
CA GLN A 64 8.99 1.65 -6.24
C GLN A 64 8.21 1.90 -7.54
N GLN A 65 6.91 2.20 -7.43
CA GLN A 65 6.12 2.57 -8.59
C GLN A 65 6.59 3.90 -9.20
N LEU A 66 6.91 4.90 -8.37
CA LEU A 66 7.48 6.15 -8.86
C LEU A 66 8.87 5.96 -9.48
N ASP A 67 9.71 5.12 -8.89
CA ASP A 67 11.02 4.77 -9.47
C ASP A 67 10.84 4.09 -10.84
N SER A 68 9.81 3.27 -11.01
CA SER A 68 9.45 2.67 -12.29
C SER A 68 9.00 3.71 -13.32
N VAL A 69 8.30 4.77 -12.90
CA VAL A 69 7.98 5.91 -13.79
C VAL A 69 9.25 6.64 -14.25
N VAL A 70 10.19 6.89 -13.35
CA VAL A 70 11.47 7.52 -13.68
C VAL A 70 12.22 6.70 -14.74
N ALA A 71 12.29 5.39 -14.54
CA ALA A 71 12.92 4.47 -15.50
C ALA A 71 12.17 4.46 -16.85
N ALA A 72 10.84 4.42 -16.83
CA ALA A 72 10.02 4.45 -18.04
C ALA A 72 10.16 5.76 -18.82
N GLN A 73 10.27 6.90 -18.14
CA GLN A 73 10.51 8.19 -18.78
C GLN A 73 11.89 8.22 -19.44
N SER A 74 12.90 7.69 -18.79
CA SER A 74 14.25 7.58 -19.37
C SER A 74 14.27 6.70 -20.62
N ALA A 75 13.56 5.57 -20.58
CA ALA A 75 13.42 4.70 -21.74
C ALA A 75 12.61 5.36 -22.87
N PHE A 76 11.56 6.11 -22.53
CA PHE A 76 10.75 6.83 -23.52
C PHE A 76 11.55 7.88 -24.27
N ILE A 77 12.42 8.64 -23.59
CA ILE A 77 13.33 9.60 -24.22
C ILE A 77 14.23 8.88 -25.21
N GLY A 78 14.82 7.75 -24.82
CA GLY A 78 15.67 6.94 -25.69
C GLY A 78 14.95 6.46 -26.95
N LEU A 79 13.69 6.06 -26.84
CA LEU A 79 12.86 5.62 -27.97
C LEU A 79 12.36 6.79 -28.83
N SER A 80 12.13 7.95 -28.24
CA SER A 80 11.61 9.13 -28.94
C SER A 80 12.70 9.85 -29.74
N ALA A 81 13.97 9.65 -29.39
CA ALA A 81 15.11 10.19 -30.13
C ALA A 81 15.28 9.55 -31.52
N ASP A 82 14.63 8.40 -31.78
CA ASP A 82 14.78 7.60 -33.00
C ASP A 82 13.44 7.34 -33.72
N ASP A 83 12.50 8.29 -33.69
CA ASP A 83 11.18 8.08 -34.34
C ASP A 83 11.20 8.22 -35.88
N GLY A 84 12.37 8.41 -36.47
CA GLY A 84 12.54 8.49 -37.91
C GLY A 84 11.86 9.68 -38.62
N ALA A 85 11.16 10.52 -37.85
CA ALA A 85 10.37 11.63 -38.37
C ALA A 85 11.16 12.95 -38.49
N GLY A 86 12.46 12.91 -38.31
CA GLY A 86 13.35 14.09 -38.49
C GLY A 86 13.31 15.07 -37.32
N ASN A 87 12.67 14.72 -36.21
CA ASN A 87 12.65 15.52 -34.97
C ASN A 87 13.90 15.28 -34.11
N VAL A 88 15.05 15.25 -34.71
CA VAL A 88 16.35 15.13 -34.04
C VAL A 88 16.53 16.33 -33.11
N GLY A 89 16.43 16.08 -31.79
CA GLY A 89 16.71 17.08 -30.77
C GLY A 89 15.52 17.59 -29.97
N GLN A 90 14.30 17.06 -30.16
CA GLN A 90 13.19 17.41 -29.29
C GLN A 90 12.98 16.33 -28.22
N ILE A 91 13.68 16.47 -27.11
CA ILE A 91 13.42 15.66 -25.91
C ILE A 91 11.98 15.92 -25.49
N LYS A 92 11.20 14.85 -25.35
CA LYS A 92 9.82 14.90 -24.87
C LYS A 92 9.63 13.80 -23.86
N PHE A 93 8.99 14.12 -22.74
CA PHE A 93 8.58 13.10 -21.78
C PHE A 93 7.23 12.50 -22.17
N GLY A 94 7.04 11.22 -21.91
CA GLY A 94 5.82 10.50 -22.22
C GLY A 94 4.69 10.80 -21.22
N SER A 95 3.50 11.08 -21.75
CA SER A 95 2.28 11.08 -20.93
C SER A 95 1.96 9.65 -20.46
N ALA A 96 0.99 9.49 -19.54
CA ALA A 96 0.54 8.16 -19.10
C ALA A 96 0.10 7.29 -20.29
N THR A 97 -0.55 7.88 -21.29
CA THR A 97 -0.99 7.20 -22.51
C THR A 97 0.19 6.79 -23.38
N ASP A 98 1.17 7.68 -23.56
CA ASP A 98 2.36 7.39 -24.37
C ASP A 98 3.18 6.24 -23.77
N LEU A 99 3.39 6.24 -22.45
CA LEU A 99 4.11 5.20 -21.74
C LEU A 99 3.41 3.85 -21.83
N ASN A 100 2.07 3.85 -21.71
CA ASN A 100 1.28 2.62 -21.84
C ASN A 100 1.30 2.10 -23.29
N THR A 101 1.16 2.96 -24.29
CA THR A 101 1.20 2.59 -25.72
C THR A 101 2.54 1.97 -26.10
N LYS A 102 3.63 2.40 -25.53
CA LYS A 102 4.97 1.85 -25.74
C LYS A 102 5.26 0.64 -24.80
N ALA A 103 4.29 0.19 -24.01
CA ALA A 103 4.43 -0.88 -23.01
C ALA A 103 5.57 -0.65 -22.00
N LEU A 104 5.89 0.61 -21.70
CA LEU A 104 6.95 0.98 -20.75
C LEU A 104 6.40 1.06 -19.32
N PHE A 105 5.18 1.58 -19.15
CA PHE A 105 4.55 1.72 -17.84
C PHE A 105 3.04 1.88 -17.95
N ASP A 106 2.28 1.12 -17.16
CA ASP A 106 0.83 1.28 -17.04
C ASP A 106 0.47 2.13 -15.83
N ALA A 107 0.30 3.42 -16.06
CA ALA A 107 -0.04 4.39 -15.01
C ALA A 107 -1.42 4.14 -14.39
N THR A 108 -2.36 3.53 -15.14
CA THR A 108 -3.70 3.23 -14.65
C THR A 108 -3.69 2.06 -13.67
N ALA A 109 -3.01 0.96 -14.04
CA ALA A 109 -2.86 -0.20 -13.16
C ALA A 109 -2.05 0.17 -11.90
N ALA A 110 -1.03 1.01 -12.03
CA ALA A 110 -0.19 1.48 -10.95
C ALA A 110 -0.84 2.58 -10.08
N LYS A 111 -1.98 3.15 -10.50
CA LYS A 111 -2.65 4.28 -9.82
C LYS A 111 -1.76 5.52 -9.68
N VAL A 112 -0.96 5.81 -10.70
CA VAL A 112 -0.06 6.95 -10.76
C VAL A 112 -0.64 8.03 -11.64
N SER A 113 -0.63 9.28 -11.19
CA SER A 113 -0.90 10.45 -12.02
C SER A 113 0.41 10.96 -12.62
N ILE A 114 0.46 11.19 -13.92
CA ILE A 114 1.64 11.68 -14.63
C ILE A 114 1.29 13.03 -15.25
N ALA A 115 2.19 14.00 -15.11
CA ALA A 115 2.11 15.31 -15.72
C ALA A 115 3.33 15.52 -16.61
N THR A 116 3.12 16.04 -17.80
CA THR A 116 4.19 16.38 -18.75
C THR A 116 3.96 17.74 -19.35
N ASN A 117 5.02 18.48 -19.62
CA ASN A 117 4.96 19.78 -20.29
C ASN A 117 6.26 20.05 -21.04
N GLY A 118 6.13 20.85 -22.12
CA GLY A 118 7.26 21.32 -22.90
C GLY A 118 7.84 20.33 -23.89
N GLN A 119 8.83 20.79 -24.62
CA GLN A 119 9.64 20.03 -25.58
C GLN A 119 11.08 20.55 -25.55
N GLY A 120 12.05 19.72 -25.91
CA GLY A 120 13.46 20.09 -25.85
C GLY A 120 13.93 20.40 -24.43
N ASP A 121 14.72 21.45 -24.28
CA ASP A 121 15.26 21.88 -22.98
C ASP A 121 14.18 22.35 -21.98
N ALA A 122 12.98 22.68 -22.47
CA ALA A 122 11.82 23.04 -21.66
C ALA A 122 10.91 21.85 -21.33
N ALA A 123 11.29 20.63 -21.70
CA ALA A 123 10.54 19.42 -21.39
C ALA A 123 10.70 19.07 -19.92
N HIS A 124 9.60 18.93 -19.24
CA HIS A 124 9.54 18.53 -17.82
C HIS A 124 8.46 17.48 -17.60
N TYR A 125 8.66 16.62 -16.61
CA TYR A 125 7.64 15.70 -16.15
C TYR A 125 7.56 15.67 -14.62
N GLY A 126 6.45 15.18 -14.14
CA GLY A 126 6.28 14.79 -12.76
C GLY A 126 5.25 13.69 -12.64
N ALA A 127 5.34 12.94 -11.56
CA ALA A 127 4.39 11.89 -11.26
C ALA A 127 4.05 11.90 -9.76
N ALA A 128 2.83 11.52 -9.44
CA ALA A 128 2.34 11.45 -8.07
C ALA A 128 1.55 10.16 -7.84
N ILE A 129 1.70 9.59 -6.64
CA ILE A 129 0.99 8.40 -6.20
C ILE A 129 0.54 8.57 -4.74
N ALA A 130 -0.63 8.01 -4.41
CA ALA A 130 -1.06 7.82 -3.03
C ALA A 130 -0.78 6.39 -2.59
N SER A 131 -0.03 6.24 -1.50
CA SER A 131 0.12 4.96 -0.81
C SER A 131 -1.20 4.55 -0.16
N SER A 132 -1.46 3.26 -0.07
CA SER A 132 -2.61 2.74 0.70
C SER A 132 -2.52 3.04 2.20
N SER A 133 -1.35 3.46 2.69
CA SER A 133 -1.15 3.99 4.05
C SER A 133 -1.73 5.40 4.26
N GLY A 134 -2.19 6.07 3.18
CA GLY A 134 -2.70 7.43 3.19
C GLY A 134 -1.65 8.52 2.93
N LYS A 135 -0.39 8.17 2.75
CA LYS A 135 0.68 9.11 2.39
C LYS A 135 0.73 9.33 0.89
N VAL A 136 1.12 10.52 0.47
CA VAL A 136 1.29 10.87 -0.94
C VAL A 136 2.76 11.11 -1.24
N TYR A 137 3.22 10.59 -2.37
CA TYR A 137 4.58 10.73 -2.86
C TYR A 137 4.57 11.32 -4.27
N TYR A 138 5.61 12.08 -4.61
CA TYR A 138 5.80 12.59 -5.97
C TYR A 138 7.27 12.57 -6.37
N VAL A 139 7.51 12.57 -7.67
CA VAL A 139 8.82 12.74 -8.32
C VAL A 139 8.70 13.75 -9.46
N THR A 140 9.82 14.35 -9.85
CA THR A 140 9.94 15.20 -11.03
C THR A 140 11.26 14.89 -11.75
N ASP A 141 11.43 15.40 -12.96
CA ASP A 141 12.71 15.32 -13.70
C ASP A 141 13.90 15.93 -12.93
N LYS A 142 13.64 16.97 -12.13
CA LYS A 142 14.64 17.60 -11.25
C LYS A 142 14.82 16.92 -9.91
N LYS A 143 13.83 16.12 -9.50
CA LYS A 143 13.81 15.42 -8.22
C LYS A 143 13.31 13.99 -8.42
N THR A 144 14.22 13.13 -8.86
CA THR A 144 13.93 11.73 -9.18
C THR A 144 13.72 10.84 -7.94
N GLN A 145 14.07 11.32 -6.75
CA GLN A 145 13.82 10.61 -5.49
C GLN A 145 12.37 10.84 -5.02
N PRO A 146 11.61 9.79 -4.70
CA PRO A 146 10.24 9.92 -4.19
C PRO A 146 10.16 10.78 -2.94
N THR A 147 9.46 11.90 -3.03
CA THR A 147 9.31 12.86 -1.94
C THR A 147 7.91 12.74 -1.34
N GLN A 148 7.85 12.56 -0.02
CA GLN A 148 6.59 12.51 0.72
C GLN A 148 6.02 13.91 0.93
N VAL A 149 4.71 14.04 0.77
CA VAL A 149 3.92 15.24 1.11
C VAL A 149 2.65 14.84 1.86
N ALA A 150 2.06 15.81 2.55
CA ALA A 150 0.88 15.54 3.37
C ALA A 150 -0.40 15.32 2.54
N THR A 151 -0.51 15.93 1.37
CA THR A 151 -1.74 15.89 0.56
C THR A 151 -1.45 15.80 -0.93
N ALA A 152 -2.43 15.31 -1.70
CA ALA A 152 -2.37 15.29 -3.16
C ALA A 152 -2.23 16.71 -3.77
N ALA A 153 -2.84 17.71 -3.14
CA ALA A 153 -2.69 19.11 -3.58
C ALA A 153 -1.24 19.60 -3.49
N LEU A 154 -0.51 19.24 -2.43
CA LEU A 154 0.91 19.56 -2.29
C LEU A 154 1.79 18.80 -3.29
N ALA A 155 1.44 17.55 -3.61
CA ALA A 155 2.11 16.80 -4.67
C ALA A 155 1.90 17.47 -6.04
N LYS A 156 0.66 17.88 -6.33
CA LYS A 156 0.32 18.64 -7.53
C LYS A 156 1.16 19.92 -7.64
N THR A 157 1.18 20.75 -6.60
CA THR A 157 1.97 21.98 -6.55
C THR A 157 3.47 21.71 -6.73
N GLY A 158 3.99 20.66 -6.09
CA GLY A 158 5.40 20.26 -6.21
C GLY A 158 5.79 19.89 -7.65
N VAL A 159 4.91 19.20 -8.37
CA VAL A 159 5.09 18.88 -9.79
C VAL A 159 4.91 20.12 -10.66
N GLU A 160 3.85 20.90 -10.47
CA GLU A 160 3.57 22.12 -11.25
C GLU A 160 4.63 23.22 -11.10
N THR A 161 5.38 23.22 -10.00
CA THR A 161 6.55 24.10 -9.84
C THR A 161 7.61 23.85 -10.91
N VAL A 162 7.72 22.63 -11.39
CA VAL A 162 8.69 22.23 -12.43
C VAL A 162 8.07 22.22 -13.81
N THR A 163 6.87 21.63 -13.94
CA THR A 163 6.16 21.50 -15.23
C THR A 163 5.39 22.75 -15.65
N GLY A 164 5.18 23.70 -14.74
CA GLY A 164 4.38 24.91 -14.98
C GLY A 164 2.91 24.74 -14.59
N ALA A 165 2.27 25.85 -14.24
CA ALA A 165 0.84 25.89 -13.94
C ALA A 165 0.01 25.58 -15.22
N GLY A 166 -1.06 24.81 -15.06
CA GLY A 166 -1.91 24.41 -16.20
C GLY A 166 -1.42 23.16 -16.94
N THR A 167 -0.44 22.45 -16.40
CA THR A 167 0.05 21.19 -16.95
C THR A 167 -1.06 20.14 -17.02
N THR A 168 -1.15 19.43 -18.13
CA THR A 168 -2.11 18.32 -18.31
C THR A 168 -1.69 17.12 -17.48
N TRP A 169 -2.54 16.74 -16.54
CA TRP A 169 -2.38 15.51 -15.77
C TRP A 169 -3.08 14.36 -16.49
N THR A 170 -2.39 13.26 -16.63
CA THR A 170 -2.89 12.02 -17.24
C THR A 170 -2.83 10.88 -16.22
N GLY A 171 -3.73 9.91 -16.35
CA GLY A 171 -3.90 8.83 -15.37
C GLY A 171 -5.15 9.06 -14.51
N THR A 172 -6.16 8.23 -14.71
CA THR A 172 -7.50 8.39 -14.12
C THR A 172 -7.62 7.91 -12.68
N THR A 173 -6.65 7.17 -12.18
CA THR A 173 -6.71 6.46 -10.88
C THR A 173 -5.70 6.98 -9.85
N GLY A 174 -4.87 7.93 -10.21
CA GLY A 174 -3.89 8.53 -9.30
C GLY A 174 -4.47 9.59 -8.37
N PRO A 175 -3.68 10.10 -7.43
CA PRO A 175 -4.14 11.03 -6.40
C PRO A 175 -4.51 12.42 -6.94
N VAL A 176 -4.01 12.77 -8.13
CA VAL A 176 -4.32 14.01 -8.84
C VAL A 176 -5.24 13.68 -10.00
N ALA A 177 -6.45 14.25 -9.98
CA ALA A 177 -7.40 14.04 -11.07
C ALA A 177 -6.82 14.55 -12.40
N ALA A 178 -7.06 13.78 -13.48
CA ALA A 178 -6.72 14.23 -14.83
C ALA A 178 -7.45 15.56 -15.12
N THR A 179 -6.70 16.60 -15.40
CA THR A 179 -7.25 17.86 -15.89
C THR A 179 -7.23 17.79 -17.41
N THR A 180 -8.42 17.68 -18.02
CA THR A 180 -8.57 18.02 -19.43
C THR A 180 -8.27 19.51 -19.53
N ALA A 181 -7.26 19.88 -20.32
CA ALA A 181 -7.05 21.28 -20.69
C ALA A 181 -8.33 21.83 -21.34
N PRO A 182 -8.72 23.08 -21.05
CA PRO A 182 -9.85 23.71 -21.69
C PRO A 182 -9.68 23.85 -23.22
#